data_53691fb92d6e86a741cd641c98287143
#
_entry.id   53691fb92d6e86a741cd641c98287143
#
_cell.length_a   1.000
_cell.length_b   1.000
_cell.length_c   1.000
_cell.angle_alpha   90.00
_cell.angle_beta   90.00
_cell.angle_gamma   90.00
#
_symmetry.space_group_name_H-M   'P 1'
#
loop_
_entity.id
_entity.type
_entity.pdbx_description
1 polymer ?
#
loop_
_entity_poly.entity_id
_entity_poly.type
_entity_poly.pdbx_seq_one_letter_code
_entity_poly.pdbx_strand_id
1 'polypeptide(L)'
;TPEVGPSFWPNRVDILPLNKSTQFMNVMAAWNAGAYADLEDFSPTNLNTDAGTLNLLVKRSGIENANINILCTSNFSGLVFDTNPIDIYVDAGSSKMTDINYHFNSTPNIGDSIELSFKITTGNFSKTLVVKKLYVGKPIWSESCENINQWYAPSNNPFVLSNKNFTSSPSSYTDSPGSNLIPNRKYKLKTVFPIDLTRAKNAYLSFNAAWDLDVEGDFAQIQVSADGDNFDPVCGKFSVAGGAFQDLNNPVYTGLQKQWVSEWINLDKYKGKSI
;
A
#
# COMPACT_ATOMS: atom_id res chain seq x y z
N THR A 1 14.22 31.29 24.94
CA THR A 1 15.32 30.30 25.00
C THR A 1 14.90 29.14 25.89
N PRO A 2 14.93 27.90 25.41
CA PRO A 2 14.62 26.77 26.28
C PRO A 2 15.69 26.67 27.36
N GLU A 3 15.27 26.59 28.62
CA GLU A 3 16.17 26.24 29.71
C GLU A 3 16.51 24.75 29.60
N VAL A 4 17.81 24.43 29.64
CA VAL A 4 18.31 23.09 29.50
C VAL A 4 19.12 22.70 30.72
N GLY A 5 18.61 21.75 31.49
CA GLY A 5 19.28 21.20 32.68
C GLY A 5 18.57 21.50 34.00
N PRO A 6 18.99 20.84 35.08
CA PRO A 6 18.34 20.92 36.40
C PRO A 6 18.64 22.22 37.16
N SER A 7 19.57 23.06 36.69
CA SER A 7 19.94 24.32 37.33
C SER A 7 20.42 25.34 36.32
N PHE A 8 20.33 26.63 36.66
CA PHE A 8 20.81 27.75 35.84
C PHE A 8 22.32 27.69 35.55
N TRP A 9 23.09 27.16 36.46
CA TRP A 9 24.51 26.92 36.34
C TRP A 9 24.82 25.42 36.55
N PRO A 10 24.84 24.60 35.48
CA PRO A 10 25.17 23.18 35.58
C PRO A 10 26.62 22.99 35.97
N ASN A 11 26.94 21.87 36.63
CA ASN A 11 28.30 21.49 36.90
C ASN A 11 29.07 21.29 35.58
N ARG A 12 30.37 21.55 35.59
CA ARG A 12 31.24 21.44 34.43
C ARG A 12 31.13 20.06 33.73
N VAL A 13 30.96 19.00 34.51
CA VAL A 13 30.83 17.63 34.01
C VAL A 13 29.50 17.39 33.24
N ASP A 14 28.46 18.18 33.52
CA ASP A 14 27.15 18.05 32.93
C ASP A 14 27.00 18.85 31.60
N ILE A 15 27.90 19.77 31.30
CA ILE A 15 27.82 20.65 30.14
C ILE A 15 27.82 19.84 28.84
N LEU A 16 28.74 18.89 28.69
CA LEU A 16 28.86 18.09 27.48
C LEU A 16 27.66 17.14 27.27
N PRO A 17 27.17 16.41 28.26
CA PRO A 17 25.90 15.65 28.15
C PRO A 17 24.72 16.51 27.81
N LEU A 18 24.54 17.69 28.43
CA LEU A 18 23.45 18.62 28.14
C LEU A 18 23.54 19.15 26.70
N ASN A 19 24.71 19.55 26.21
CA ASN A 19 24.90 19.96 24.84
C ASN A 19 24.55 18.84 23.84
N LYS A 20 24.95 17.60 24.12
CA LYS A 20 24.59 16.45 23.27
C LYS A 20 23.08 16.20 23.25
N SER A 21 22.40 16.29 24.39
CA SER A 21 20.95 16.08 24.48
C SER A 21 20.14 17.15 23.75
N THR A 22 20.67 18.37 23.63
CA THR A 22 20.00 19.49 22.94
C THR A 22 20.45 19.67 21.48
N GLN A 23 21.48 18.95 21.04
CA GLN A 23 22.02 19.08 19.68
C GLN A 23 20.96 18.93 18.61
N PHE A 24 20.08 17.92 18.74
CA PHE A 24 19.00 17.68 17.79
C PHE A 24 18.04 18.88 17.71
N MET A 25 17.60 19.42 18.85
CA MET A 25 16.72 20.60 18.89
C MET A 25 17.36 21.82 18.25
N ASN A 26 18.65 22.05 18.51
CA ASN A 26 19.39 23.18 17.96
C ASN A 26 19.54 23.08 16.44
N VAL A 27 19.85 21.88 15.93
CA VAL A 27 19.93 21.60 14.49
C VAL A 27 18.57 21.77 13.83
N MET A 28 17.50 21.23 14.42
CA MET A 28 16.14 21.38 13.88
C MET A 28 15.67 22.83 13.92
N ALA A 29 16.01 23.60 14.96
CA ALA A 29 15.70 25.02 15.03
C ALA A 29 16.42 25.81 13.92
N ALA A 30 17.69 25.50 13.68
CA ALA A 30 18.47 26.12 12.59
C ALA A 30 17.89 25.77 11.21
N TRP A 31 17.49 24.54 10.98
CA TRP A 31 16.84 24.16 9.71
C TRP A 31 15.48 24.83 9.52
N ASN A 32 14.66 24.89 10.57
CA ASN A 32 13.37 25.58 10.50
C ASN A 32 13.50 27.10 10.36
N ALA A 33 14.60 27.69 10.83
CA ALA A 33 14.91 29.12 10.57
C ALA A 33 15.26 29.39 9.10
N GLY A 34 15.70 28.39 8.36
CA GLY A 34 15.99 28.46 6.92
C GLY A 34 14.83 27.98 6.03
N ALA A 35 15.18 27.41 4.89
CA ALA A 35 14.24 26.94 3.86
C ALA A 35 13.92 25.44 3.97
N TYR A 36 13.82 24.90 5.16
CA TYR A 36 13.57 23.46 5.39
C TYR A 36 12.24 22.98 4.80
N ALA A 37 12.29 21.88 4.07
CA ALA A 37 11.10 21.20 3.54
C ALA A 37 11.24 19.67 3.64
N ASP A 38 10.11 18.98 3.67
CA ASP A 38 10.02 17.53 3.71
C ASP A 38 9.06 16.98 2.66
N LEU A 39 9.18 15.68 2.36
CA LEU A 39 8.33 14.96 1.42
C LEU A 39 7.63 13.79 2.10
N GLU A 40 6.37 13.61 1.76
CA GLU A 40 5.60 12.40 2.08
C GLU A 40 4.99 11.82 0.81
N ASP A 41 5.03 10.50 0.67
CA ASP A 41 4.47 9.79 -0.48
C ASP A 41 3.02 9.37 -0.20
N PHE A 42 2.10 9.90 -1.00
CA PHE A 42 0.68 9.58 -1.01
C PHE A 42 0.26 8.74 -2.22
N SER A 43 1.24 8.35 -3.04
CA SER A 43 0.97 7.53 -4.23
C SER A 43 0.57 6.10 -3.84
N PRO A 44 -0.16 5.39 -4.71
CA PRO A 44 -0.43 3.97 -4.52
C PRO A 44 0.85 3.16 -4.30
N THR A 45 0.77 2.13 -3.48
CA THR A 45 1.89 1.21 -3.23
C THR A 45 2.26 0.39 -4.46
N ASN A 46 1.31 0.23 -5.39
CA ASN A 46 1.46 -0.55 -6.61
C ASN A 46 1.47 0.35 -7.84
N LEU A 47 2.34 0.02 -8.80
CA LEU A 47 2.34 0.58 -10.14
C LEU A 47 1.65 -0.43 -11.07
N ASN A 48 0.50 -0.06 -11.63
CA ASN A 48 -0.37 -0.97 -12.37
C ASN A 48 -0.57 -0.60 -13.85
N THR A 49 0.14 0.40 -14.34
CA THR A 49 0.02 0.92 -15.70
C THR A 49 1.40 1.23 -16.28
N ASP A 50 1.48 1.29 -17.62
CA ASP A 50 2.71 1.68 -18.33
C ASP A 50 3.03 3.18 -18.20
N ALA A 51 2.09 3.97 -17.72
CA ALA A 51 2.25 5.37 -17.37
C ALA A 51 1.31 5.73 -16.23
N GLY A 52 1.66 6.71 -15.42
CA GLY A 52 0.84 7.11 -14.28
C GLY A 52 1.35 8.37 -13.59
N THR A 53 0.73 8.66 -12.45
CA THR A 53 1.03 9.82 -11.62
C THR A 53 1.33 9.37 -10.20
N LEU A 54 2.43 9.87 -9.66
CA LEU A 54 2.78 9.77 -8.24
C LEU A 54 2.39 11.07 -7.55
N ASN A 55 1.86 10.96 -6.34
CA ASN A 55 1.39 12.09 -5.56
C ASN A 55 2.30 12.27 -4.34
N LEU A 56 3.07 13.36 -4.30
CA LEU A 56 3.91 13.71 -3.17
C LEU A 56 3.33 14.92 -2.45
N LEU A 57 3.28 14.87 -1.13
CA LEU A 57 3.00 16.03 -0.30
C LEU A 57 4.33 16.70 0.07
N VAL A 58 4.53 17.92 -0.39
CA VAL A 58 5.66 18.77 0.01
C VAL A 58 5.22 19.58 1.21
N LYS A 59 5.88 19.35 2.36
CA LYS A 59 5.65 20.09 3.62
C LYS A 59 6.79 21.07 3.85
N ARG A 60 6.47 22.34 3.93
CA ARG A 60 7.46 23.37 4.22
C ARG A 60 7.33 23.87 5.65
N SER A 61 8.24 23.47 6.52
CA SER A 61 8.32 23.95 7.90
C SER A 61 9.33 25.09 8.09
N GLY A 62 10.22 25.32 7.12
CA GLY A 62 11.14 26.44 7.13
C GLY A 62 10.46 27.79 6.91
N ILE A 63 10.96 28.83 7.55
CA ILE A 63 10.42 30.20 7.52
C ILE A 63 10.94 31.06 6.39
N GLU A 64 12.04 30.67 5.73
CA GLU A 64 12.57 31.39 4.59
C GLU A 64 11.86 31.01 3.30
N ASN A 65 11.60 31.97 2.42
CA ASN A 65 11.08 31.72 1.10
C ASN A 65 12.18 31.19 0.16
N ALA A 66 11.96 30.03 -0.43
CA ALA A 66 12.83 29.45 -1.43
C ALA A 66 12.05 28.57 -2.40
N ASN A 67 12.55 28.46 -3.63
CA ASN A 67 12.10 27.43 -4.54
C ASN A 67 12.57 26.07 -4.05
N ILE A 68 11.73 25.08 -4.25
CA ILE A 68 11.97 23.68 -3.90
C ILE A 68 12.18 22.95 -5.20
N ASN A 69 13.33 22.29 -5.34
CA ASN A 69 13.67 21.43 -6.46
C ASN A 69 13.54 19.96 -6.02
N ILE A 70 12.84 19.14 -6.80
CA ILE A 70 12.66 17.70 -6.56
C ILE A 70 13.29 16.96 -7.74
N LEU A 71 14.40 16.26 -7.47
CA LEU A 71 15.02 15.36 -8.43
C LEU A 71 14.52 13.94 -8.18
N CYS A 72 13.91 13.34 -9.21
CA CYS A 72 13.35 11.99 -9.17
C CYS A 72 14.29 10.99 -9.83
N THR A 73 14.56 9.87 -9.19
CA THR A 73 15.35 8.77 -9.76
C THR A 73 14.72 7.41 -9.42
N SER A 74 15.06 6.40 -10.21
CA SER A 74 14.59 5.03 -10.00
C SER A 74 15.75 4.04 -10.17
N ASN A 75 15.68 2.90 -9.49
CA ASN A 75 16.59 1.77 -9.72
C ASN A 75 16.20 0.97 -10.98
N PHE A 76 15.02 1.19 -11.55
CA PHE A 76 14.60 0.59 -12.83
C PHE A 76 14.83 1.59 -13.96
N SER A 77 15.79 1.27 -14.83
CA SER A 77 16.24 2.18 -15.91
C SER A 77 15.16 2.47 -16.96
N GLY A 78 14.15 1.61 -17.07
CA GLY A 78 13.02 1.81 -17.97
C GLY A 78 11.97 2.78 -17.48
N LEU A 79 11.99 3.24 -16.22
CA LEU A 79 11.08 4.24 -15.70
C LEU A 79 11.61 5.64 -15.97
N VAL A 80 10.81 6.46 -16.60
CA VAL A 80 11.12 7.86 -16.95
C VAL A 80 10.10 8.79 -16.30
N PHE A 81 10.60 9.85 -15.69
CA PHE A 81 9.76 10.93 -15.18
C PHE A 81 9.61 12.02 -16.26
N ASP A 82 8.37 12.40 -16.56
CA ASP A 82 8.05 13.29 -17.70
C ASP A 82 8.65 14.69 -17.50
N THR A 83 8.70 15.15 -16.25
CA THR A 83 9.39 16.40 -15.86
C THR A 83 10.36 16.07 -14.73
N ASN A 84 11.65 16.32 -14.97
CA ASN A 84 12.68 16.02 -13.97
C ASN A 84 13.95 16.86 -14.21
N PRO A 85 14.40 17.71 -13.26
CA PRO A 85 13.78 17.95 -11.95
C PRO A 85 12.47 18.74 -12.02
N ILE A 86 11.72 18.74 -10.93
CA ILE A 86 10.49 19.51 -10.74
C ILE A 86 10.79 20.69 -9.82
N ASP A 87 10.46 21.90 -10.26
CA ASP A 87 10.55 23.12 -9.44
C ASP A 87 9.16 23.51 -8.93
N ILE A 88 9.05 23.71 -7.64
CA ILE A 88 7.76 24.02 -6.99
C ILE A 88 7.97 25.11 -5.94
N TYR A 89 6.99 25.99 -5.83
CA TYR A 89 6.92 26.98 -4.75
C TYR A 89 5.86 26.57 -3.73
N VAL A 90 6.24 26.61 -2.46
CA VAL A 90 5.35 26.34 -1.31
C VAL A 90 5.62 27.42 -0.26
N ASP A 91 4.57 28.08 0.22
CA ASP A 91 4.69 29.10 1.27
C ASP A 91 5.22 28.52 2.58
N ALA A 92 5.92 29.33 3.34
CA ALA A 92 6.44 28.97 4.66
C ALA A 92 5.31 28.49 5.57
N GLY A 93 5.53 27.36 6.27
CA GLY A 93 4.54 26.74 7.15
C GLY A 93 3.36 26.05 6.44
N SER A 94 3.39 25.98 5.10
CA SER A 94 2.33 25.39 4.28
C SER A 94 2.73 24.03 3.69
N SER A 95 1.75 23.33 3.10
CA SER A 95 1.96 22.08 2.38
C SER A 95 1.27 22.13 1.03
N LYS A 96 1.84 21.44 0.04
CA LYS A 96 1.28 21.36 -1.32
C LYS A 96 1.43 19.96 -1.87
N MET A 97 0.33 19.42 -2.42
CA MET A 97 0.38 18.21 -3.24
C MET A 97 1.04 18.52 -4.58
N THR A 98 1.91 17.61 -5.01
CA THR A 98 2.62 17.72 -6.29
C THR A 98 2.49 16.39 -7.02
N ASP A 99 2.02 16.47 -8.25
CA ASP A 99 1.87 15.33 -9.14
C ASP A 99 3.15 15.15 -9.97
N ILE A 100 3.65 13.91 -9.97
CA ILE A 100 4.84 13.52 -10.73
C ILE A 100 4.42 12.47 -11.75
N ASN A 101 4.34 12.86 -13.00
CA ASN A 101 4.00 11.95 -14.08
C ASN A 101 5.22 11.11 -14.48
N TYR A 102 4.96 9.84 -14.73
CA TYR A 102 5.97 8.90 -15.20
C TYR A 102 5.42 7.99 -16.30
N HIS A 103 6.31 7.42 -17.08
CA HIS A 103 6.02 6.33 -18.00
C HIS A 103 7.15 5.30 -18.03
N PHE A 104 6.86 4.09 -18.53
CA PHE A 104 7.83 3.05 -18.73
C PHE A 104 8.22 2.96 -20.21
N ASN A 105 9.50 3.15 -20.52
CA ASN A 105 10.08 2.86 -21.86
C ASN A 105 10.29 1.35 -22.08
N SER A 106 10.40 0.59 -21.00
CA SER A 106 10.40 -0.87 -21.02
C SER A 106 9.60 -1.38 -19.82
N THR A 107 8.74 -2.37 -20.04
CA THR A 107 7.84 -2.89 -19.02
C THR A 107 8.60 -3.73 -17.99
N PRO A 108 8.50 -3.44 -16.68
CA PRO A 108 9.03 -4.31 -15.63
C PRO A 108 8.35 -5.69 -15.63
N ASN A 109 8.96 -6.67 -14.98
CA ASN A 109 8.23 -7.91 -14.70
C ASN A 109 7.22 -7.70 -13.58
N ILE A 110 6.09 -8.40 -13.67
CA ILE A 110 5.11 -8.39 -12.58
C ILE A 110 5.76 -8.96 -11.33
N GLY A 111 5.62 -8.23 -10.20
CA GLY A 111 6.27 -8.54 -8.94
C GLY A 111 7.63 -7.86 -8.73
N ASP A 112 8.16 -7.15 -9.73
CA ASP A 112 9.37 -6.36 -9.54
C ASP A 112 9.15 -5.24 -8.54
N SER A 113 10.08 -5.11 -7.58
CA SER A 113 10.13 -4.01 -6.63
C SER A 113 10.94 -2.86 -7.22
N ILE A 114 10.26 -1.75 -7.50
CA ILE A 114 10.86 -0.54 -8.05
C ILE A 114 11.11 0.43 -6.90
N GLU A 115 12.37 0.77 -6.67
CA GLU A 115 12.77 1.79 -5.71
C GLU A 115 12.79 3.15 -6.39
N LEU A 116 12.04 4.10 -5.81
CA LEU A 116 11.97 5.49 -6.26
C LEU A 116 12.66 6.36 -5.21
N SER A 117 13.54 7.25 -5.66
CA SER A 117 14.21 8.22 -4.80
C SER A 117 13.83 9.63 -5.23
N PHE A 118 13.33 10.41 -4.29
CA PHE A 118 12.96 11.82 -4.46
C PHE A 118 13.87 12.68 -3.62
N LYS A 119 14.85 13.32 -4.26
CA LYS A 119 15.76 14.25 -3.59
C LYS A 119 15.18 15.66 -3.65
N ILE A 120 14.75 16.15 -2.50
CA ILE A 120 14.35 17.55 -2.33
C ILE A 120 15.57 18.41 -2.05
N THR A 121 15.65 19.57 -2.70
CA THR A 121 16.68 20.56 -2.46
C THR A 121 16.03 21.94 -2.34
N THR A 122 16.38 22.68 -1.31
CA THR A 122 15.91 24.05 -1.07
C THR A 122 17.02 24.86 -0.38
N GLY A 123 17.52 25.87 -1.06
CA GLY A 123 18.73 26.58 -0.63
C GLY A 123 19.91 25.60 -0.45
N ASN A 124 20.51 25.62 0.73
CA ASN A 124 21.61 24.73 1.12
C ASN A 124 21.15 23.41 1.74
N PHE A 125 19.84 23.21 1.91
CA PHE A 125 19.27 22.01 2.49
C PHE A 125 18.95 20.97 1.40
N SER A 126 19.25 19.72 1.67
CA SER A 126 18.76 18.60 0.85
C SER A 126 18.41 17.38 1.69
N LYS A 127 17.35 16.67 1.28
CA LYS A 127 16.88 15.42 1.90
C LYS A 127 16.40 14.48 0.79
N THR A 128 16.51 13.18 1.02
CA THR A 128 16.02 12.17 0.07
C THR A 128 14.96 11.33 0.75
N LEU A 129 13.81 11.20 0.09
CA LEU A 129 12.77 10.22 0.40
C LEU A 129 12.97 9.02 -0.54
N VAL A 130 13.09 7.82 0.02
CA VAL A 130 13.16 6.58 -0.75
C VAL A 130 11.92 5.76 -0.46
N VAL A 131 11.21 5.35 -1.52
CA VAL A 131 10.01 4.52 -1.42
C VAL A 131 10.11 3.32 -2.35
N LYS A 132 9.49 2.21 -1.98
CA LYS A 132 9.41 1.01 -2.81
C LYS A 132 8.00 0.82 -3.30
N LYS A 133 7.85 0.62 -4.61
CA LYS A 133 6.60 0.33 -5.30
C LYS A 133 6.69 -1.04 -5.93
N LEU A 134 5.59 -1.78 -5.93
CA LEU A 134 5.51 -3.06 -6.61
C LEU A 134 4.88 -2.87 -7.99
N TYR A 135 5.53 -3.36 -9.06
CA TYR A 135 4.92 -3.36 -10.38
C TYR A 135 3.95 -4.55 -10.51
N VAL A 136 2.68 -4.26 -10.75
CA VAL A 136 1.62 -5.26 -10.81
C VAL A 136 1.01 -5.43 -12.21
N GLY A 137 1.44 -4.64 -13.17
CA GLY A 137 0.94 -4.66 -14.54
C GLY A 137 -0.48 -4.12 -14.70
N LYS A 138 -0.98 -4.13 -15.93
CA LYS A 138 -2.34 -3.67 -16.22
C LYS A 138 -3.35 -4.74 -15.78
N PRO A 139 -4.34 -4.41 -14.94
CA PRO A 139 -5.35 -5.38 -14.54
C PRO A 139 -6.21 -5.79 -15.74
N ILE A 140 -6.44 -7.10 -15.87
CA ILE A 140 -7.39 -7.69 -16.85
C ILE A 140 -8.81 -7.57 -16.32
N TRP A 141 -8.96 -7.69 -15.00
CA TRP A 141 -10.19 -7.57 -14.26
C TRP A 141 -9.94 -6.80 -12.97
N SER A 142 -10.89 -5.96 -12.58
CA SER A 142 -10.81 -5.23 -11.32
C SER A 142 -12.20 -5.04 -10.74
N GLU A 143 -12.26 -4.97 -9.43
CA GLU A 143 -13.48 -4.78 -8.66
C GLU A 143 -13.22 -3.75 -7.56
N SER A 144 -14.08 -2.72 -7.49
CA SER A 144 -13.89 -1.55 -6.62
C SER A 144 -14.68 -1.61 -5.31
N CYS A 145 -15.47 -2.67 -5.10
CA CYS A 145 -16.39 -2.81 -3.97
C CYS A 145 -17.45 -1.69 -3.86
N GLU A 146 -17.87 -1.11 -4.99
CA GLU A 146 -18.94 -0.10 -5.02
C GLU A 146 -20.34 -0.71 -5.15
N ASN A 147 -20.42 -1.90 -5.74
CA ASN A 147 -21.64 -2.67 -5.90
C ASN A 147 -21.33 -4.16 -5.98
N ILE A 148 -22.34 -5.02 -5.78
CA ILE A 148 -22.17 -6.48 -5.78
C ILE A 148 -22.38 -7.11 -7.17
N ASN A 149 -22.55 -6.34 -8.22
CA ASN A 149 -22.98 -6.83 -9.54
C ASN A 149 -21.99 -7.79 -10.22
N GLN A 150 -20.73 -7.74 -9.86
CA GLN A 150 -19.71 -8.66 -10.37
C GLN A 150 -19.66 -10.00 -9.63
N TRP A 151 -20.47 -10.14 -8.56
CA TRP A 151 -20.48 -11.30 -7.70
C TRP A 151 -21.84 -11.97 -7.66
N TYR A 152 -21.82 -13.28 -7.76
CA TYR A 152 -22.95 -14.12 -7.41
C TYR A 152 -22.82 -14.52 -5.94
N ALA A 153 -23.83 -14.16 -5.16
CA ALA A 153 -23.99 -14.56 -3.77
C ALA A 153 -25.34 -15.29 -3.64
N PRO A 154 -25.38 -16.54 -3.11
CA PRO A 154 -26.65 -17.21 -2.82
C PRO A 154 -27.54 -16.39 -1.89
N SER A 155 -28.85 -16.54 -1.96
CA SER A 155 -29.83 -15.72 -1.23
C SER A 155 -29.71 -15.78 0.31
N ASN A 156 -29.06 -16.81 0.85
CA ASN A 156 -28.77 -16.98 2.27
C ASN A 156 -27.33 -16.58 2.64
N ASN A 157 -26.62 -15.92 1.75
CA ASN A 157 -25.24 -15.48 1.93
C ASN A 157 -25.22 -14.13 2.65
N PRO A 158 -24.47 -13.97 3.75
CA PRO A 158 -24.38 -12.71 4.46
C PRO A 158 -23.43 -11.69 3.81
N PHE A 159 -22.68 -12.05 2.76
CA PHE A 159 -21.79 -11.09 2.11
C PHE A 159 -22.54 -9.88 1.59
N VAL A 160 -22.18 -8.73 2.12
CA VAL A 160 -22.75 -7.43 1.76
C VAL A 160 -21.64 -6.39 1.67
N LEU A 161 -21.95 -5.27 1.05
CA LEU A 161 -21.09 -4.09 1.09
C LEU A 161 -21.18 -3.43 2.46
N SER A 162 -20.05 -3.03 2.99
CA SER A 162 -19.91 -2.33 4.27
C SER A 162 -19.05 -1.07 4.10
N ASN A 163 -19.54 0.04 4.59
CA ASN A 163 -18.82 1.31 4.67
C ASN A 163 -18.15 1.53 6.04
N LYS A 164 -18.14 0.50 6.90
CA LYS A 164 -17.57 0.62 8.25
C LYS A 164 -16.06 0.47 8.29
N ASN A 165 -15.52 -0.37 7.40
CA ASN A 165 -14.10 -0.68 7.37
C ASN A 165 -13.68 -0.99 5.93
N PHE A 166 -12.77 -0.20 5.34
CA PHE A 166 -12.30 -0.35 3.96
C PHE A 166 -10.89 0.26 3.80
N THR A 167 -10.17 -0.15 2.77
CA THR A 167 -8.88 0.44 2.36
C THR A 167 -9.04 1.44 1.23
N SER A 168 -10.06 1.24 0.39
CA SER A 168 -10.45 2.15 -0.69
C SER A 168 -11.92 2.56 -0.51
N SER A 169 -12.20 3.87 -0.62
CA SER A 169 -13.57 4.40 -0.52
C SER A 169 -14.42 3.90 -1.69
N PRO A 170 -15.74 3.63 -1.49
CA PRO A 170 -16.50 3.91 -0.27
C PRO A 170 -16.74 2.69 0.63
N SER A 171 -16.38 1.47 0.23
CA SER A 171 -16.81 0.25 0.92
C SER A 171 -15.89 -0.95 0.72
N SER A 172 -16.17 -2.03 1.43
CA SER A 172 -15.59 -3.36 1.27
C SER A 172 -16.67 -4.43 1.36
N TYR A 173 -16.37 -5.65 0.97
CA TYR A 173 -17.24 -6.80 1.24
C TYR A 173 -16.99 -7.34 2.64
N THR A 174 -18.08 -7.68 3.34
CA THR A 174 -18.04 -8.37 4.63
C THR A 174 -19.07 -9.49 4.68
N ASP A 175 -18.75 -10.59 5.32
CA ASP A 175 -19.63 -11.71 5.60
C ASP A 175 -20.34 -11.61 6.95
N SER A 176 -19.96 -10.62 7.76
CA SER A 176 -20.45 -10.40 9.12
C SER A 176 -20.91 -8.95 9.36
N PRO A 177 -21.95 -8.46 8.66
CA PRO A 177 -22.32 -7.05 8.59
C PRO A 177 -22.81 -6.44 9.91
N GLY A 178 -23.04 -7.18 10.94
CA GLY A 178 -23.55 -6.67 12.23
C GLY A 178 -23.44 -7.62 13.40
N SER A 179 -22.92 -8.82 13.17
CA SER A 179 -22.81 -9.86 14.19
C SER A 179 -21.71 -10.84 13.84
N ASN A 180 -21.41 -11.76 14.75
CA ASN A 180 -20.51 -12.89 14.46
C ASN A 180 -21.08 -13.81 13.37
N LEU A 181 -20.21 -14.59 12.75
CA LEU A 181 -20.58 -15.63 11.80
C LEU A 181 -21.57 -16.63 12.41
N ILE A 182 -22.50 -17.12 11.62
CA ILE A 182 -23.43 -18.17 12.06
C ILE A 182 -22.65 -19.50 12.05
N PRO A 183 -22.65 -20.26 13.16
CA PRO A 183 -21.92 -21.52 13.25
C PRO A 183 -22.37 -22.55 12.18
N ASN A 184 -21.41 -23.34 11.71
CA ASN A 184 -21.64 -24.42 10.74
C ASN A 184 -22.24 -23.95 9.39
N ARG A 185 -21.87 -22.76 8.94
CA ARG A 185 -22.29 -22.20 7.65
C ARG A 185 -21.09 -21.96 6.74
N LYS A 186 -21.31 -22.20 5.44
CA LYS A 186 -20.38 -21.81 4.38
C LYS A 186 -20.99 -20.68 3.58
N TYR A 187 -20.23 -19.61 3.45
CA TYR A 187 -20.59 -18.43 2.67
C TYR A 187 -19.69 -18.34 1.45
N LYS A 188 -20.23 -17.88 0.31
CA LYS A 188 -19.48 -17.83 -0.95
C LYS A 188 -19.76 -16.55 -1.71
N LEU A 189 -18.72 -15.95 -2.25
CA LEU A 189 -18.80 -15.02 -3.37
C LEU A 189 -18.17 -15.70 -4.59
N LYS A 190 -18.87 -15.75 -5.70
CA LYS A 190 -18.36 -16.27 -6.98
C LYS A 190 -18.48 -15.15 -8.02
N THR A 191 -17.49 -15.00 -8.89
CA THR A 191 -17.60 -14.05 -10.03
C THR A 191 -18.79 -14.45 -10.91
N VAL A 192 -19.55 -13.46 -11.35
CA VAL A 192 -20.73 -13.70 -12.24
C VAL A 192 -20.26 -14.17 -13.61
N PHE A 193 -19.18 -13.60 -14.10
CA PHE A 193 -18.59 -13.95 -15.39
C PHE A 193 -17.17 -14.50 -15.20
N PRO A 194 -16.78 -15.45 -16.05
CA PRO A 194 -15.40 -15.91 -16.08
C PRO A 194 -14.41 -14.79 -16.39
N ILE A 195 -13.24 -14.86 -15.78
CA ILE A 195 -12.12 -13.95 -16.06
C ILE A 195 -11.23 -14.57 -17.12
N ASP A 196 -11.06 -13.87 -18.24
CA ASP A 196 -10.30 -14.38 -19.39
C ASP A 196 -8.78 -14.20 -19.19
N LEU A 197 -8.08 -15.31 -18.97
CA LEU A 197 -6.61 -15.37 -18.89
C LEU A 197 -5.99 -16.00 -20.15
N THR A 198 -6.74 -16.16 -21.24
CA THR A 198 -6.25 -16.85 -22.47
C THR A 198 -5.03 -16.17 -23.10
N ARG A 199 -4.91 -14.85 -22.94
CA ARG A 199 -3.79 -14.04 -23.43
C ARG A 199 -2.83 -13.55 -22.34
N ALA A 200 -3.04 -13.97 -21.09
CA ALA A 200 -2.22 -13.54 -19.97
C ALA A 200 -0.79 -14.11 -20.08
N LYS A 201 0.22 -13.25 -20.03
CA LYS A 201 1.63 -13.65 -19.92
C LYS A 201 1.98 -14.08 -18.49
N ASN A 202 1.44 -13.37 -17.53
CA ASN A 202 1.49 -13.65 -16.11
C ASN A 202 0.08 -13.47 -15.55
N ALA A 203 -0.27 -14.21 -14.51
CA ALA A 203 -1.58 -14.11 -13.88
C ALA A 203 -1.43 -14.06 -12.35
N TYR A 204 -1.90 -12.98 -11.77
CA TYR A 204 -1.92 -12.75 -10.33
C TYR A 204 -3.25 -12.17 -9.91
N LEU A 205 -3.74 -12.64 -8.77
CA LEU A 205 -4.84 -11.99 -8.05
C LEU A 205 -4.25 -11.20 -6.89
N SER A 206 -4.61 -9.93 -6.77
CA SER A 206 -4.28 -9.11 -5.60
C SER A 206 -5.54 -8.48 -5.02
N PHE A 207 -5.61 -8.43 -3.71
CA PHE A 207 -6.71 -7.80 -2.96
C PHE A 207 -6.26 -7.43 -1.56
N ASN A 208 -6.98 -6.51 -0.92
CA ASN A 208 -6.78 -6.23 0.49
C ASN A 208 -7.76 -7.03 1.33
N ALA A 209 -7.28 -7.62 2.41
CA ALA A 209 -8.09 -8.42 3.32
C ALA A 209 -7.76 -8.14 4.79
N ALA A 210 -8.76 -8.32 5.64
CA ALA A 210 -8.64 -8.38 7.09
C ALA A 210 -9.62 -9.45 7.60
N TRP A 211 -9.27 -10.19 8.64
CA TRP A 211 -10.13 -11.26 9.18
C TRP A 211 -9.96 -11.45 10.68
N ASP A 212 -10.99 -12.01 11.29
CA ASP A 212 -11.03 -12.44 12.69
C ASP A 212 -11.78 -13.77 12.74
N LEU A 213 -11.06 -14.89 12.68
CA LEU A 213 -11.54 -16.24 12.52
C LEU A 213 -10.99 -17.13 13.64
N ASP A 214 -11.79 -18.08 14.11
CA ASP A 214 -11.31 -19.06 15.07
C ASP A 214 -10.20 -19.94 14.45
N VAL A 215 -9.06 -20.01 15.13
CA VAL A 215 -7.87 -20.74 14.67
C VAL A 215 -8.15 -22.22 14.44
N GLU A 216 -9.04 -22.83 15.22
CA GLU A 216 -9.27 -24.29 15.20
C GLU A 216 -10.42 -24.71 14.30
N GLY A 217 -11.39 -23.83 14.01
CA GLY A 217 -12.63 -24.19 13.32
C GLY A 217 -12.96 -23.38 12.09
N ASP A 218 -12.79 -22.08 12.17
CA ASP A 218 -13.19 -21.19 11.08
C ASP A 218 -12.05 -20.96 10.07
N PHE A 219 -12.40 -20.83 8.81
CA PHE A 219 -11.45 -20.45 7.77
C PHE A 219 -12.11 -19.75 6.59
N ALA A 220 -11.35 -18.91 5.93
CA ALA A 220 -11.66 -18.40 4.60
C ALA A 220 -10.70 -19.00 3.56
N GLN A 221 -11.12 -19.04 2.31
CA GLN A 221 -10.35 -19.64 1.24
C GLN A 221 -10.61 -18.94 -0.09
N ILE A 222 -9.56 -18.76 -0.86
CA ILE A 222 -9.69 -18.37 -2.26
C ILE A 222 -9.60 -19.64 -3.11
N GLN A 223 -10.58 -19.80 -3.97
CA GLN A 223 -10.64 -20.97 -4.86
C GLN A 223 -10.80 -20.50 -6.31
N VAL A 224 -10.21 -21.23 -7.24
CA VAL A 224 -10.25 -20.95 -8.68
C VAL A 224 -10.74 -22.18 -9.41
N SER A 225 -11.60 -21.96 -10.42
CA SER A 225 -12.08 -23.01 -11.31
C SER A 225 -11.80 -22.62 -12.76
N ALA A 226 -11.43 -23.60 -13.58
CA ALA A 226 -11.29 -23.42 -15.03
C ALA A 226 -12.46 -24.05 -15.83
N ASP A 227 -13.37 -24.76 -15.16
CA ASP A 227 -14.53 -25.40 -15.77
C ASP A 227 -15.86 -24.89 -15.19
N GLY A 228 -15.81 -24.06 -14.13
CA GLY A 228 -16.96 -23.51 -13.42
C GLY A 228 -17.56 -24.42 -12.34
N ASP A 229 -17.13 -25.70 -12.27
CA ASP A 229 -17.69 -26.73 -11.38
C ASP A 229 -16.67 -27.19 -10.32
N ASN A 230 -15.43 -27.43 -10.72
CA ASN A 230 -14.37 -27.87 -9.82
C ASN A 230 -13.53 -26.70 -9.38
N PHE A 231 -13.53 -26.42 -8.08
CA PHE A 231 -12.82 -25.30 -7.48
C PHE A 231 -11.61 -25.77 -6.68
N ASP A 232 -10.42 -25.36 -7.12
CA ASP A 232 -9.16 -25.64 -6.43
C ASP A 232 -8.79 -24.49 -5.48
N PRO A 233 -8.44 -24.77 -4.22
CA PRO A 233 -7.86 -23.77 -3.34
C PRO A 233 -6.51 -23.28 -3.86
N VAL A 234 -6.26 -21.99 -3.73
CA VAL A 234 -5.02 -21.37 -4.19
C VAL A 234 -4.28 -20.71 -3.02
N CYS A 235 -2.95 -20.89 -3.03
CA CYS A 235 -2.06 -20.38 -1.99
C CYS A 235 -1.78 -18.89 -2.18
N GLY A 236 -2.02 -18.11 -1.14
CA GLY A 236 -1.65 -16.70 -1.07
C GLY A 236 -0.49 -16.45 -0.11
N LYS A 237 -0.02 -15.21 -0.07
CA LYS A 237 1.09 -14.79 0.78
C LYS A 237 0.80 -15.00 2.28
N PHE A 238 -0.44 -14.81 2.69
CA PHE A 238 -0.89 -14.90 4.08
C PHE A 238 -1.69 -16.16 4.38
N SER A 239 -1.89 -17.07 3.41
CA SER A 239 -2.52 -18.34 3.65
C SER A 239 -1.59 -19.31 4.38
N VAL A 240 -2.18 -20.21 5.14
CA VAL A 240 -1.50 -21.28 5.88
C VAL A 240 -2.11 -22.64 5.51
N ALA A 241 -1.47 -23.74 5.84
CA ALA A 241 -2.07 -25.07 5.69
C ALA A 241 -3.22 -25.26 6.68
N GLY A 242 -4.39 -25.67 6.20
CA GLY A 242 -5.57 -25.94 7.02
C GLY A 242 -5.33 -27.07 8.02
N GLY A 243 -5.87 -26.91 9.23
CA GLY A 243 -5.85 -27.92 10.29
C GLY A 243 -6.93 -29.00 10.13
N ALA A 244 -6.98 -29.92 11.12
CA ALA A 244 -7.86 -31.09 11.09
C ALA A 244 -9.37 -30.76 11.03
N PHE A 245 -9.80 -29.62 11.55
CA PHE A 245 -11.20 -29.15 11.54
C PHE A 245 -11.51 -28.13 10.47
N GLN A 246 -10.53 -27.86 9.60
CA GLN A 246 -10.62 -26.95 8.45
C GLN A 246 -10.50 -27.74 7.14
N ASP A 247 -10.04 -27.13 6.07
CA ASP A 247 -9.72 -27.82 4.82
C ASP A 247 -8.28 -28.37 4.92
N LEU A 248 -8.14 -29.57 5.43
CA LEU A 248 -6.88 -30.19 5.84
C LEU A 248 -5.81 -30.14 4.74
N ASN A 249 -4.65 -29.55 5.07
CA ASN A 249 -3.50 -29.36 4.20
C ASN A 249 -3.72 -28.42 2.99
N ASN A 250 -4.93 -27.93 2.77
CA ASN A 250 -5.19 -26.93 1.74
C ASN A 250 -4.92 -25.50 2.25
N PRO A 251 -4.60 -24.56 1.36
CA PRO A 251 -4.40 -23.16 1.76
C PRO A 251 -5.68 -22.55 2.34
N VAL A 252 -5.58 -21.99 3.54
CA VAL A 252 -6.68 -21.29 4.23
C VAL A 252 -6.18 -20.00 4.88
N TYR A 253 -7.08 -19.07 5.12
CA TYR A 253 -6.89 -17.91 6.02
C TYR A 253 -7.64 -18.23 7.31
N THR A 254 -6.97 -18.10 8.45
CA THR A 254 -7.52 -18.40 9.78
C THR A 254 -6.85 -17.53 10.83
N GLY A 255 -7.37 -17.54 12.06
CA GLY A 255 -6.84 -16.71 13.14
C GLY A 255 -7.14 -15.23 12.99
N LEU A 256 -6.30 -14.38 13.57
CA LEU A 256 -6.54 -12.96 13.73
C LEU A 256 -5.63 -12.12 12.85
N GLN A 257 -6.22 -11.38 11.89
CA GLN A 257 -5.58 -10.36 11.07
C GLN A 257 -6.49 -9.12 10.99
N LYS A 258 -6.51 -8.30 12.03
CA LYS A 258 -7.41 -7.10 12.10
C LYS A 258 -6.96 -5.95 11.20
N GLN A 259 -5.66 -5.84 10.94
CA GLN A 259 -5.17 -4.81 10.04
C GLN A 259 -5.25 -5.31 8.59
N TRP A 260 -5.65 -4.43 7.70
CA TRP A 260 -5.67 -4.74 6.28
C TRP A 260 -4.29 -5.12 5.78
N VAL A 261 -4.21 -6.24 5.08
CA VAL A 261 -3.00 -6.71 4.40
C VAL A 261 -3.27 -6.83 2.90
N SER A 262 -2.26 -6.54 2.11
CA SER A 262 -2.32 -6.73 0.66
C SER A 262 -1.91 -8.16 0.33
N GLU A 263 -2.89 -8.95 -0.10
CA GLU A 263 -2.73 -10.34 -0.49
C GLU A 263 -2.33 -10.47 -1.96
N TRP A 264 -1.52 -11.49 -2.26
CA TRP A 264 -1.03 -11.83 -3.58
C TRP A 264 -1.07 -13.33 -3.81
N ILE A 265 -1.73 -13.73 -4.90
CA ILE A 265 -1.90 -15.14 -5.28
C ILE A 265 -1.40 -15.31 -6.70
N ASN A 266 -0.44 -16.22 -6.91
CA ASN A 266 0.00 -16.60 -8.24
C ASN A 266 -1.02 -17.51 -8.90
N LEU A 267 -1.54 -17.09 -10.05
CA LEU A 267 -2.51 -17.83 -10.87
C LEU A 267 -1.92 -18.34 -12.19
N ASP A 268 -0.60 -18.39 -12.33
CA ASP A 268 0.09 -18.76 -13.57
C ASP A 268 -0.31 -20.15 -14.09
N LYS A 269 -0.71 -21.08 -13.19
CA LYS A 269 -1.22 -22.41 -13.59
C LYS A 269 -2.52 -22.34 -14.40
N TYR A 270 -3.20 -21.20 -14.39
CA TYR A 270 -4.46 -20.96 -15.11
C TYR A 270 -4.26 -20.11 -16.39
N LYS A 271 -3.04 -19.72 -16.74
CA LYS A 271 -2.77 -19.03 -18.02
C LYS A 271 -3.28 -19.84 -19.20
N GLY A 272 -3.79 -19.15 -20.20
CA GLY A 272 -4.40 -19.78 -21.38
C GLY A 272 -5.82 -20.30 -21.16
N LYS A 273 -6.42 -20.03 -20.00
CA LYS A 273 -7.78 -20.47 -19.64
C LYS A 273 -8.68 -19.28 -19.32
N SER A 274 -9.97 -19.54 -19.28
CA SER A 274 -10.96 -18.69 -18.63
C SER A 274 -11.26 -19.27 -17.26
N ILE A 275 -11.29 -18.48 -16.20
CA ILE A 275 -11.43 -18.94 -14.83
C ILE A 275 -12.64 -18.31 -14.15
#